data_026e8d6000d4a8767e773b235ebfa5f5
#
_entry.id   026e8d6000d4a8767e773b235ebfa5f5
#
_cell.length_a   1.000
_cell.length_b   1.000
_cell.length_c   1.000
_cell.angle_alpha   90.00
_cell.angle_beta   90.00
_cell.angle_gamma   90.00
#
_symmetry.space_group_name_H-M   'P 1'
#
loop_
_entity.id
_entity.type
_entity.pdbx_description
1 polymer ?
#
loop_
_entity_poly.entity_id
_entity_poly.type
_entity_poly.pdbx_seq_one_letter_code
_entity_poly.pdbx_strand_id
1 'polypeptide(L)'
;MVEHRDSKAVRNLLIALLALVLVLVIGTVGYRILGGPQYSWQDCFYMTFITIATIGYHEAVDVTRYEYGRMFTVFIGIAGIGVLGYVLSTLTAFMLENDLNVSRRRKKMQKKIGQMKNHYIVCGVGLVGSNVAH
;
A
#
# COMPACT_ATOMS: atom_id res chain seq x y z
N MET A 1 8.47 -13.99 17.81
CA MET A 1 8.95 -12.61 17.53
C MET A 1 8.77 -12.17 16.07
N VAL A 2 8.31 -13.04 15.15
CA VAL A 2 8.02 -12.76 13.72
C VAL A 2 6.58 -12.28 13.55
N GLU A 3 5.64 -12.81 14.27
CA GLU A 3 4.19 -12.56 14.17
C GLU A 3 3.78 -11.10 14.52
N HIS A 4 4.55 -10.45 15.39
CA HIS A 4 4.26 -9.08 15.83
C HIS A 4 4.71 -8.00 14.81
N ARG A 5 5.49 -8.38 13.80
CA ARG A 5 6.03 -7.47 12.79
C ARG A 5 5.13 -7.40 11.57
N ASP A 6 4.55 -8.53 11.16
CA ASP A 6 3.61 -8.61 10.04
C ASP A 6 2.32 -7.82 10.36
N SER A 7 1.87 -7.85 11.62
CA SER A 7 0.71 -7.08 12.07
C SER A 7 0.92 -5.55 12.00
N LYS A 8 2.16 -5.08 12.19
CA LYS A 8 2.49 -3.65 12.07
C LYS A 8 2.51 -3.17 10.63
N ALA A 9 3.06 -3.96 9.70
CA ALA A 9 3.09 -3.62 8.28
C ALA A 9 1.67 -3.55 7.71
N VAL A 10 0.84 -4.54 8.00
CA VAL A 10 -0.59 -4.54 7.60
C VAL A 10 -1.34 -3.35 8.20
N ARG A 11 -1.11 -3.05 9.48
CA ARG A 11 -1.73 -1.90 10.14
C ARG A 11 -1.33 -0.57 9.49
N ASN A 12 -0.06 -0.40 9.18
CA ASN A 12 0.43 0.81 8.51
C ASN A 12 -0.15 0.96 7.11
N LEU A 13 -0.30 -0.13 6.37
CA LEU A 13 -0.95 -0.13 5.07
C LEU A 13 -2.44 0.24 5.19
N LEU A 14 -3.15 -0.31 6.17
CA LEU A 14 -4.54 0.06 6.43
C LEU A 14 -4.69 1.54 6.79
N ILE A 15 -3.81 2.08 7.63
CA ILE A 15 -3.81 3.51 7.99
C ILE A 15 -3.57 4.36 6.73
N ALA A 16 -2.62 3.98 5.88
CA ALA A 16 -2.33 4.67 4.64
C ALA A 16 -3.54 4.70 3.69
N LEU A 17 -4.22 3.56 3.53
CA LEU A 17 -5.43 3.45 2.71
C LEU A 17 -6.59 4.25 3.30
N LEU A 18 -6.78 4.23 4.61
CA LEU A 18 -7.79 5.04 5.29
C LEU A 18 -7.53 6.53 5.09
N ALA A 19 -6.27 6.96 5.21
CA ALA A 19 -5.89 8.35 4.95
C ALA A 19 -6.19 8.77 3.50
N LEU A 20 -5.92 7.90 2.53
CA LEU A 20 -6.24 8.15 1.12
C LEU A 20 -7.74 8.30 0.89
N VAL A 21 -8.54 7.40 1.45
CA VAL A 21 -10.02 7.47 1.37
C VAL A 21 -10.52 8.77 2.01
N LEU A 22 -9.95 9.14 3.15
CA LEU A 22 -10.34 10.37 3.85
C LEU A 22 -10.05 11.62 3.01
N VAL A 23 -8.89 11.72 2.38
CA VAL A 23 -8.56 12.84 1.48
C VAL A 23 -9.49 12.86 0.26
N LEU A 24 -9.82 11.69 -0.32
CA LEU A 24 -10.78 11.57 -1.43
C LEU A 24 -12.17 12.07 -1.02
N VAL A 25 -12.65 11.69 0.15
CA VAL A 25 -13.96 12.13 0.67
C VAL A 25 -13.95 13.64 0.93
N ILE A 26 -12.95 14.16 1.63
CA ILE A 26 -12.83 15.60 1.91
C ILE A 26 -12.75 16.40 0.60
N GLY A 27 -11.96 15.97 -0.36
CA GLY A 27 -11.85 16.64 -1.66
C GLY A 27 -13.17 16.63 -2.42
N THR A 28 -13.83 15.47 -2.51
CA THR A 28 -15.12 15.33 -3.21
C THR A 28 -16.21 16.20 -2.59
N VAL A 29 -16.34 16.17 -1.26
CA VAL A 29 -17.32 17.00 -0.53
C VAL A 29 -16.96 18.48 -0.67
N GLY A 30 -15.69 18.83 -0.54
CA GLY A 30 -15.23 20.21 -0.68
C GLY A 30 -15.51 20.78 -2.08
N TYR A 31 -15.21 20.04 -3.16
CA TYR A 31 -15.55 20.46 -4.51
C TYR A 31 -17.06 20.55 -4.73
N ARG A 32 -17.84 19.69 -4.08
CA ARG A 32 -19.30 19.76 -4.15
C ARG A 32 -19.85 21.04 -3.49
N ILE A 33 -19.25 21.45 -2.40
CA ILE A 33 -19.63 22.70 -1.70
C ILE A 33 -19.19 23.93 -2.51
N LEU A 34 -17.94 23.91 -3.03
CA LEU A 34 -17.36 25.03 -3.78
C LEU A 34 -17.94 25.15 -5.19
N GLY A 35 -18.16 24.06 -5.89
CA GLY A 35 -18.73 24.06 -7.25
C GLY A 35 -20.24 24.33 -7.28
N GLY A 36 -20.95 23.99 -6.20
CA GLY A 36 -22.39 24.17 -6.10
C GLY A 36 -23.21 23.03 -6.69
N PRO A 37 -24.55 23.16 -6.69
CA PRO A 37 -25.47 22.06 -7.06
C PRO A 37 -25.46 21.67 -8.53
N GLN A 38 -24.85 22.47 -9.38
CA GLN A 38 -24.76 22.24 -10.84
C GLN A 38 -23.82 21.07 -11.21
N TYR A 39 -22.84 20.76 -10.36
CA TYR A 39 -21.90 19.66 -10.59
C TYR A 39 -22.39 18.38 -9.93
N SER A 40 -22.22 17.25 -10.62
CA SER A 40 -22.57 15.93 -10.06
C SER A 40 -21.54 15.49 -9.02
N TRP A 41 -21.90 14.51 -8.19
CA TRP A 41 -20.94 13.87 -7.29
C TRP A 41 -19.78 13.20 -8.05
N GLN A 42 -20.08 12.73 -9.27
CA GLN A 42 -19.07 12.11 -10.14
C GLN A 42 -18.04 13.11 -10.61
N ASP A 43 -18.45 14.32 -10.99
CA ASP A 43 -17.53 15.39 -11.43
C ASP A 43 -16.62 15.83 -10.29
N CYS A 44 -17.19 15.97 -9.07
CA CYS A 44 -16.42 16.33 -7.88
C CYS A 44 -15.42 15.24 -7.49
N PHE A 45 -15.82 13.97 -7.54
CA PHE A 45 -14.93 12.84 -7.31
C PHE A 45 -13.83 12.76 -8.38
N TYR A 46 -14.20 12.91 -9.64
CA TYR A 46 -13.24 12.94 -10.75
C TYR A 46 -12.21 14.05 -10.58
N MET A 47 -12.65 15.27 -10.25
CA MET A 47 -11.76 16.40 -9.99
C MET A 47 -10.79 16.11 -8.85
N THR A 48 -11.28 15.52 -7.75
CA THR A 48 -10.44 15.12 -6.61
C THR A 48 -9.41 14.08 -7.03
N PHE A 49 -9.86 13.07 -7.77
CA PHE A 49 -9.00 11.97 -8.22
C PHE A 49 -7.86 12.46 -9.12
N ILE A 50 -8.18 13.25 -10.18
CA ILE A 50 -7.16 13.76 -11.11
C ILE A 50 -6.18 14.74 -10.42
N THR A 51 -6.62 15.43 -9.36
CA THR A 51 -5.77 16.31 -8.55
C THR A 51 -4.78 15.50 -7.72
N ILE A 52 -5.26 14.49 -6.98
CA ILE A 52 -4.43 13.62 -6.13
C ILE A 52 -3.48 12.77 -6.97
N ALA A 53 -3.97 12.23 -8.09
CA ALA A 53 -3.17 11.43 -9.02
C ALA A 53 -2.17 12.26 -9.85
N THR A 54 -2.14 13.59 -9.65
CA THR A 54 -1.26 14.53 -10.38
C THR A 54 -1.45 14.52 -11.91
N ILE A 55 -2.64 14.13 -12.38
CA ILE A 55 -2.97 14.06 -13.81
C ILE A 55 -3.24 15.45 -14.37
N GLY A 56 -4.13 16.23 -13.72
CA GLY A 56 -4.35 17.64 -13.97
C GLY A 56 -4.77 18.04 -15.40
N TYR A 57 -5.66 17.27 -16.04
CA TYR A 57 -6.08 17.57 -17.43
C TYR A 57 -6.75 18.94 -17.57
N HIS A 58 -7.78 19.19 -16.78
CA HIS A 58 -8.53 20.45 -16.74
C HIS A 58 -9.38 20.52 -15.49
N GLU A 59 -9.86 21.72 -15.16
CA GLU A 59 -10.78 21.91 -14.04
C GLU A 59 -12.17 21.36 -14.43
N ALA A 60 -12.51 20.17 -13.91
CA ALA A 60 -13.83 19.56 -14.12
C ALA A 60 -14.93 20.27 -13.29
N VAL A 61 -14.54 20.95 -12.21
CA VAL A 61 -15.40 21.76 -11.36
C VAL A 61 -14.82 23.17 -11.34
N ASP A 62 -15.62 24.16 -11.74
CA ASP A 62 -15.22 25.56 -11.66
C ASP A 62 -15.23 26.04 -10.20
N VAL A 63 -14.03 26.20 -9.67
CA VAL A 63 -13.78 26.68 -8.30
C VAL A 63 -13.48 28.18 -8.25
N THR A 64 -13.49 28.87 -9.39
CA THR A 64 -13.16 30.32 -9.45
C THR A 64 -14.24 31.19 -8.86
N ARG A 65 -15.43 30.66 -8.67
CA ARG A 65 -16.59 31.36 -8.08
C ARG A 65 -16.35 31.81 -6.64
N TYR A 66 -15.47 31.12 -5.92
CA TYR A 66 -15.08 31.47 -4.55
C TYR A 66 -13.58 31.82 -4.52
N GLU A 67 -13.26 32.90 -3.86
CA GLU A 67 -11.88 33.41 -3.73
C GLU A 67 -10.92 32.36 -3.16
N TYR A 68 -11.42 31.48 -2.27
CA TYR A 68 -10.65 30.40 -1.64
C TYR A 68 -10.68 29.07 -2.41
N GLY A 69 -11.41 28.99 -3.52
CA GLY A 69 -11.56 27.72 -4.26
C GLY A 69 -10.24 27.18 -4.81
N ARG A 70 -9.42 28.06 -5.38
CA ARG A 70 -8.08 27.66 -5.87
C ARG A 70 -7.15 27.26 -4.73
N MET A 71 -7.21 27.93 -3.58
CA MET A 71 -6.41 27.55 -2.40
C MET A 71 -6.80 26.19 -1.86
N PHE A 72 -8.09 25.85 -1.88
CA PHE A 72 -8.57 24.53 -1.53
C PHE A 72 -7.99 23.45 -2.47
N THR A 73 -7.97 23.68 -3.77
CA THR A 73 -7.36 22.76 -4.75
C THR A 73 -5.87 22.54 -4.47
N VAL A 74 -5.11 23.62 -4.18
CA VAL A 74 -3.69 23.52 -3.80
C VAL A 74 -3.52 22.68 -2.54
N PHE A 75 -4.36 22.91 -1.52
CA PHE A 75 -4.31 22.15 -0.28
C PHE A 75 -4.59 20.66 -0.49
N ILE A 76 -5.64 20.33 -1.25
CA ILE A 76 -5.96 18.93 -1.61
C ILE A 76 -4.82 18.29 -2.42
N GLY A 77 -4.22 19.03 -3.35
CA GLY A 77 -3.07 18.56 -4.13
C GLY A 77 -1.88 18.19 -3.25
N ILE A 78 -1.46 19.08 -2.36
CA ILE A 78 -0.33 18.84 -1.43
C ILE A 78 -0.64 17.67 -0.50
N ALA A 79 -1.82 17.64 0.13
CA ALA A 79 -2.24 16.57 1.01
C ALA A 79 -2.31 15.22 0.26
N GLY A 80 -2.87 15.22 -0.95
CA GLY A 80 -3.03 14.06 -1.80
C GLY A 80 -1.70 13.44 -2.22
N ILE A 81 -0.75 14.26 -2.69
CA ILE A 81 0.60 13.81 -3.06
C ILE A 81 1.31 13.18 -1.85
N GLY A 82 1.22 13.82 -0.68
CA GLY A 82 1.83 13.30 0.55
C GLY A 82 1.27 11.94 0.95
N VAL A 83 -0.06 11.80 0.95
CA VAL A 83 -0.74 10.54 1.29
C VAL A 83 -0.46 9.46 0.25
N LEU A 84 -0.52 9.78 -1.05
CA LEU A 84 -0.22 8.84 -2.13
C LEU A 84 1.22 8.33 -2.04
N GLY A 85 2.18 9.21 -1.81
CA GLY A 85 3.59 8.85 -1.60
C GLY A 85 3.78 7.93 -0.38
N TYR A 86 3.05 8.18 0.71
CA TYR A 86 3.07 7.32 1.89
C TYR A 86 2.48 5.93 1.59
N VAL A 87 1.37 5.84 0.84
CA VAL A 87 0.76 4.57 0.40
C VAL A 87 1.77 3.77 -0.43
N LEU A 88 2.38 4.38 -1.45
CA LEU A 88 3.36 3.71 -2.32
C LEU A 88 4.59 3.24 -1.53
N SER A 89 5.12 4.06 -0.64
CA SER A 89 6.25 3.69 0.23
C SER A 89 5.92 2.50 1.13
N THR A 90 4.73 2.51 1.75
CA THR A 90 4.27 1.43 2.63
C THR A 90 4.03 0.13 1.86
N LEU A 91 3.46 0.23 0.64
CA LEU A 91 3.25 -0.91 -0.23
C LEU A 91 4.58 -1.54 -0.67
N THR A 92 5.55 -0.72 -1.05
CA THR A 92 6.90 -1.17 -1.41
C THR A 92 7.59 -1.87 -0.23
N ALA A 93 7.50 -1.28 0.97
CA ALA A 93 8.05 -1.89 2.18
C ALA A 93 7.41 -3.25 2.48
N PHE A 94 6.08 -3.38 2.32
CA PHE A 94 5.35 -4.63 2.49
C PHE A 94 5.80 -5.71 1.50
N MET A 95 5.98 -5.36 0.22
CA MET A 95 6.48 -6.29 -0.81
C MET A 95 7.90 -6.78 -0.49
N LEU A 96 8.81 -5.86 -0.10
CA LEU A 96 10.19 -6.20 0.22
C LEU A 96 10.31 -7.06 1.49
N GLU A 97 9.45 -6.85 2.50
CA GLU A 97 9.46 -7.69 3.71
C GLU A 97 9.13 -9.15 3.41
N ASN A 98 8.22 -9.42 2.49
CA ASN A 98 7.90 -10.78 2.05
C ASN A 98 9.11 -11.49 1.41
N ASP A 99 9.83 -10.83 0.52
CA ASP A 99 11.00 -11.40 -0.15
C ASP A 99 12.17 -11.63 0.82
N LEU A 100 12.39 -10.71 1.75
CA LEU A 100 13.43 -10.83 2.78
C LEU A 100 13.13 -11.96 3.76
N ASN A 101 11.87 -12.23 4.09
CA ASN A 101 11.49 -13.33 4.97
C ASN A 101 11.77 -14.70 4.30
N VAL A 102 11.49 -14.84 3.01
CA VAL A 102 11.82 -16.06 2.24
C VAL A 102 13.35 -16.27 2.18
N SER A 103 14.10 -15.22 1.90
CA SER A 103 15.57 -15.27 1.84
C SER A 103 16.20 -15.57 3.21
N ARG A 104 15.67 -15.03 4.29
CA ARG A 104 16.12 -15.30 5.66
C ARG A 104 15.81 -16.75 6.08
N ARG A 105 14.64 -17.27 5.72
CA ARG A 105 14.29 -18.69 5.96
C ARG A 105 15.24 -19.63 5.21
N ARG A 106 15.56 -19.36 3.95
CA ARG A 106 16.54 -20.12 3.17
C ARG A 106 17.93 -20.09 3.81
N LYS A 107 18.43 -18.91 4.22
CA LYS A 107 19.73 -18.79 4.91
C LYS A 107 19.76 -19.51 6.26
N LYS A 108 18.67 -19.47 7.05
CA LYS A 108 18.56 -20.23 8.30
C LYS A 108 18.56 -21.73 8.06
N MET A 109 17.87 -22.19 7.00
CA MET A 109 17.86 -23.60 6.62
C MET A 109 19.24 -24.07 6.17
N GLN A 110 19.91 -23.32 5.29
CA GLN A 110 21.28 -23.61 4.87
C GLN A 110 22.27 -23.66 6.04
N LYS A 111 22.14 -22.73 7.00
CA LYS A 111 22.99 -22.74 8.20
C LYS A 111 22.74 -23.96 9.09
N LYS A 112 21.48 -24.40 9.22
CA LYS A 112 21.15 -25.65 9.93
C LYS A 112 21.69 -26.87 9.23
N ILE A 113 21.56 -26.95 7.89
CA ILE A 113 22.11 -28.05 7.09
C ILE A 113 23.63 -28.08 7.21
N GLY A 114 24.32 -26.95 7.14
CA GLY A 114 25.78 -26.88 7.29
C GLY A 114 26.32 -27.21 8.69
N GLN A 115 25.47 -27.22 9.71
CA GLN A 115 25.84 -27.61 11.08
C GLN A 115 25.58 -29.08 11.37
N MET A 116 24.84 -29.80 10.50
CA MET A 116 24.63 -31.24 10.62
C MET A 116 25.92 -31.98 10.30
N LYS A 117 26.45 -32.73 11.24
CA LYS A 117 27.60 -33.61 11.08
C LYS A 117 27.09 -35.07 11.17
N ASN A 118 27.69 -35.98 10.42
CA ASN A 118 27.35 -37.40 10.41
C ASN A 118 25.87 -37.69 10.08
N HIS A 119 25.37 -37.07 8.99
CA HIS A 119 24.00 -37.32 8.52
C HIS A 119 24.01 -38.07 7.18
N TYR A 120 22.98 -38.87 6.97
CA TYR A 120 22.74 -39.59 5.70
C TYR A 120 21.59 -38.87 4.99
N ILE A 121 21.69 -38.74 3.67
CA ILE A 121 20.62 -38.18 2.84
C ILE A 121 19.92 -39.36 2.16
N VAL A 122 18.68 -39.61 2.53
CA VAL A 122 17.83 -40.63 1.92
C VAL A 122 17.05 -40.01 0.77
N CYS A 123 17.41 -40.32 -0.45
CA CYS A 123 16.70 -39.88 -1.64
C CYS A 123 15.60 -40.89 -2.02
N GLY A 124 14.36 -40.54 -1.65
CA GLY A 124 13.17 -41.35 -1.95
C GLY A 124 12.65 -42.11 -0.74
N VAL A 125 11.34 -41.93 -0.45
CA VAL A 125 10.62 -42.55 0.67
C VAL A 125 9.77 -43.72 0.14
N GLY A 126 10.36 -44.60 -0.68
CA GLY A 126 9.76 -45.85 -1.09
C GLY A 126 10.02 -46.99 -0.07
N LEU A 127 9.62 -48.22 -0.39
CA LEU A 127 9.75 -49.39 0.47
C LEU A 127 11.15 -49.58 1.06
N VAL A 128 12.21 -49.22 0.32
CA VAL A 128 13.61 -49.35 0.75
C VAL A 128 14.03 -48.15 1.60
N GLY A 129 13.65 -46.91 1.23
CA GLY A 129 14.02 -45.71 1.96
C GLY A 129 13.36 -45.59 3.34
N SER A 130 12.16 -46.14 3.52
CA SER A 130 11.49 -46.18 4.84
C SER A 130 12.16 -47.10 5.84
N ASN A 131 12.76 -48.22 5.37
CA ASN A 131 13.48 -49.18 6.22
C ASN A 131 14.88 -48.68 6.65
N VAL A 132 15.46 -47.72 5.93
CA VAL A 132 16.74 -47.11 6.31
C VAL A 132 16.55 -45.92 7.30
N ALA A 133 15.36 -45.34 7.33
CA ALA A 133 15.04 -44.21 8.20
C ALA A 133 14.57 -44.59 9.62
N HIS A 134 14.38 -45.90 9.89
CA HIS A 134 14.13 -46.47 11.20
C HIS A 134 15.43 -46.93 11.85
#